data_98bf4533112a59df0bcf42ce11edd3b7
#
_entry.id   98bf4533112a59df0bcf42ce11edd3b7
#
_cell.length_a   1.000
_cell.length_b   1.000
_cell.length_c   1.000
_cell.angle_alpha   90.00
_cell.angle_beta   90.00
_cell.angle_gamma   90.00
#
_symmetry.space_group_name_H-M   'P 1'
#
loop_
_entity.id
_entity.type
_entity.pdbx_description
1 polymer ?
#
loop_
_entity_poly.entity_id
_entity_poly.type
_entity_poly.pdbx_seq_one_letter_code
_entity_poly.pdbx_strand_id
1 'polypeptide(L)'
;MMKKKLLIALTLLLSGTMVSKASYADDWNIPSADAKGRVGALMPYTRYDSETATLGGGATLKTSPTWDRKEIASQASRQSYVDLPSNGSYAEWTMKGDANGVTLRFTMPDSPDGMGLNGSLDVYVNDKKVQTVNLTSYYMYQYFAGGNPTDKSDGGTACFAFDETHFLLNKALRAGDRIRIQSSGANGYDYGVDFIETEVVPEEIECPAGAVNVTDTKYRKYVKGKD
;
A
#
# COMPACT_ATOMS: atom_id res chain seq x y z
N MET A 1 11.86 76.94 3.70
CA MET A 1 12.52 75.73 3.12
C MET A 1 12.12 74.53 3.95
N MET A 2 11.11 73.76 3.52
CA MET A 2 10.63 72.57 4.22
C MET A 2 11.39 71.33 3.69
N LYS A 3 12.12 70.66 4.58
CA LYS A 3 12.82 69.40 4.26
C LYS A 3 11.80 68.29 4.28
N LYS A 4 11.49 67.68 3.12
CA LYS A 4 10.66 66.48 3.01
C LYS A 4 11.48 65.28 3.55
N LYS A 5 11.03 64.66 4.60
CA LYS A 5 11.53 63.39 5.08
C LYS A 5 10.95 62.28 4.23
N LEU A 6 11.77 61.58 3.49
CA LEU A 6 11.41 60.38 2.71
C LEU A 6 11.35 59.21 3.69
N LEU A 7 10.13 58.69 3.90
CA LEU A 7 9.89 57.50 4.69
C LEU A 7 10.03 56.30 3.76
N ILE A 8 11.14 55.57 3.84
CA ILE A 8 11.33 54.31 3.15
C ILE A 8 10.62 53.22 3.96
N ALA A 9 9.50 52.77 3.51
CA ALA A 9 8.83 51.60 4.05
C ALA A 9 9.57 50.35 3.53
N LEU A 10 10.33 49.70 4.40
CA LEU A 10 10.96 48.42 4.13
C LEU A 10 9.88 47.34 4.23
N THR A 11 9.32 46.93 3.10
CA THR A 11 8.41 45.81 3.04
C THR A 11 9.25 44.53 3.12
N LEU A 12 9.32 43.93 4.31
CA LEU A 12 9.87 42.60 4.48
C LEU A 12 8.92 41.60 3.79
N LEU A 13 9.27 41.14 2.57
CA LEU A 13 8.66 39.96 2.00
C LEU A 13 9.16 38.77 2.83
N LEU A 14 8.38 38.32 3.81
CA LEU A 14 8.48 36.96 4.29
C LEU A 14 7.99 36.06 3.17
N SER A 15 8.91 35.56 2.35
CA SER A 15 8.67 34.38 1.55
C SER A 15 8.61 33.19 2.51
N GLY A 16 7.47 33.05 3.20
CA GLY A 16 7.12 31.80 3.83
C GLY A 16 7.03 30.77 2.72
N THR A 17 7.99 29.88 2.63
CA THR A 17 7.80 28.61 1.97
C THR A 17 6.60 27.98 2.68
N MET A 18 5.41 28.10 2.06
CA MET A 18 4.32 27.23 2.40
C MET A 18 4.79 25.82 2.05
N VAL A 19 5.33 25.13 3.04
CA VAL A 19 5.29 23.68 3.02
C VAL A 19 3.80 23.40 2.90
N SER A 20 3.35 23.04 1.70
CA SER A 20 2.01 22.51 1.52
C SER A 20 1.99 21.28 2.44
N LYS A 21 1.35 21.41 3.59
CA LYS A 21 0.91 20.23 4.31
C LYS A 21 0.07 19.49 3.30
N ALA A 22 0.61 18.39 2.78
CA ALA A 22 -0.19 17.47 2.03
C ALA A 22 -1.43 17.23 2.89
N SER A 23 -2.58 17.64 2.37
CA SER A 23 -3.85 17.47 3.06
C SER A 23 -4.18 15.99 2.95
N TYR A 24 -3.60 15.17 3.79
CA TYR A 24 -3.96 13.76 3.89
C TYR A 24 -5.36 13.55 4.47
N ALA A 25 -6.02 14.64 4.85
CA ALA A 25 -7.19 14.58 5.72
C ALA A 25 -8.54 14.61 5.01
N ASP A 26 -8.58 15.05 3.75
CA ASP A 26 -9.88 15.46 3.21
C ASP A 26 -10.74 14.34 2.63
N ASP A 27 -10.18 13.11 2.50
CA ASP A 27 -10.88 12.02 1.83
C ASP A 27 -11.00 10.72 2.61
N TRP A 28 -10.37 10.65 3.75
CA TRP A 28 -10.75 9.63 4.70
C TRP A 28 -12.11 10.03 5.27
N ASN A 29 -13.03 9.08 5.34
CA ASN A 29 -14.12 9.15 6.30
C ASN A 29 -13.50 9.22 7.70
N ILE A 30 -12.85 10.37 8.01
CA ILE A 30 -12.48 10.64 9.39
C ILE A 30 -13.79 10.60 10.12
N PRO A 31 -14.02 9.63 11.01
CA PRO A 31 -15.25 9.60 11.74
C PRO A 31 -15.43 10.98 12.34
N SER A 32 -16.58 11.59 12.11
CA SER A 32 -16.94 12.82 12.81
C SER A 32 -16.56 12.61 14.28
N ALA A 33 -15.91 13.60 14.87
CA ALA A 33 -15.53 13.54 16.27
C ALA A 33 -16.67 12.94 17.08
N ASP A 34 -16.37 11.95 17.94
CA ASP A 34 -17.39 11.40 18.81
C ASP A 34 -17.98 12.50 19.70
N ALA A 35 -19.01 12.18 20.47
CA ALA A 35 -19.64 13.15 21.39
C ALA A 35 -18.68 13.78 22.42
N LYS A 36 -17.45 13.27 22.51
CA LYS A 36 -16.36 13.80 23.36
C LYS A 36 -15.30 14.54 22.55
N GLY A 37 -15.52 14.78 21.26
CA GLY A 37 -14.57 15.48 20.40
C GLY A 37 -13.33 14.66 20.01
N ARG A 38 -13.33 13.34 20.21
CA ARG A 38 -12.19 12.49 19.88
C ARG A 38 -12.24 12.13 18.40
N VAL A 39 -11.11 12.28 17.73
CA VAL A 39 -10.88 11.86 16.34
C VAL A 39 -9.81 10.76 16.30
N GLY A 40 -9.85 9.92 15.28
CA GLY A 40 -8.82 8.93 15.06
C GLY A 40 -7.45 9.57 14.72
N ALA A 41 -6.41 8.75 14.72
CA ALA A 41 -5.08 9.18 14.29
C ALA A 41 -5.08 9.57 12.81
N LEU A 42 -4.38 10.66 12.48
CA LEU A 42 -4.06 11.00 11.09
C LEU A 42 -2.92 10.10 10.63
N MET A 43 -3.18 9.30 9.62
CA MET A 43 -2.17 8.42 9.04
C MET A 43 -1.47 9.14 7.87
N PRO A 44 -0.15 8.92 7.67
CA PRO A 44 0.61 9.59 6.62
C PRO A 44 0.32 9.05 5.21
N TYR A 45 -0.65 8.18 5.04
CA TYR A 45 -0.99 7.53 3.78
C TYR A 45 -2.47 7.72 3.44
N THR A 46 -2.79 7.59 2.16
CA THR A 46 -4.16 7.56 1.66
C THR A 46 -4.50 6.14 1.21
N ARG A 47 -5.55 5.56 1.80
CA ARG A 47 -6.04 4.23 1.43
C ARG A 47 -7.10 4.32 0.33
N TYR A 48 -7.04 3.35 -0.57
CA TYR A 48 -8.00 3.13 -1.66
C TYR A 48 -8.49 1.68 -1.55
N ASP A 49 -9.67 1.53 -0.98
CA ASP A 49 -10.28 0.21 -0.80
C ASP A 49 -10.77 -0.37 -2.13
N SER A 50 -10.87 -1.68 -2.20
CA SER A 50 -11.28 -2.44 -3.39
C SER A 50 -12.64 -2.02 -3.94
N GLU A 51 -13.60 -1.65 -3.08
CA GLU A 51 -14.94 -1.23 -3.47
C GLU A 51 -14.95 0.07 -4.27
N THR A 52 -13.89 0.85 -4.17
CA THR A 52 -13.77 2.13 -4.88
C THR A 52 -13.04 2.02 -6.21
N ALA A 53 -12.56 0.83 -6.55
CA ALA A 53 -11.82 0.58 -7.78
C ALA A 53 -12.71 0.55 -9.02
N THR A 54 -12.19 1.04 -10.12
CA THR A 54 -12.70 0.73 -11.46
C THR A 54 -12.13 -0.62 -11.89
N LEU A 55 -12.99 -1.57 -12.24
CA LEU A 55 -12.61 -2.92 -12.59
C LEU A 55 -12.62 -3.15 -14.10
N GLY A 56 -11.73 -4.00 -14.59
CA GLY A 56 -11.71 -4.40 -15.99
C GLY A 56 -10.97 -5.70 -16.25
N GLY A 57 -10.97 -6.16 -17.51
CA GLY A 57 -10.32 -7.40 -17.89
C GLY A 57 -10.88 -8.67 -17.25
N GLY A 58 -12.14 -8.65 -16.80
CA GLY A 58 -12.76 -9.78 -16.10
C GLY A 58 -12.58 -9.76 -14.56
N ALA A 59 -11.99 -8.71 -14.01
CA ALA A 59 -11.91 -8.54 -12.55
C ALA A 59 -13.30 -8.40 -11.93
N THR A 60 -13.49 -8.96 -10.74
CA THR A 60 -14.76 -8.92 -10.01
C THR A 60 -14.55 -8.59 -8.54
N LEU A 61 -15.49 -7.87 -7.94
CA LEU A 61 -15.51 -7.65 -6.50
C LEU A 61 -16.08 -8.87 -5.80
N LYS A 62 -15.32 -9.44 -4.88
CA LYS A 62 -15.75 -10.52 -3.98
C LYS A 62 -16.06 -9.93 -2.62
N THR A 63 -17.16 -10.35 -2.03
CA THR A 63 -17.61 -9.86 -0.72
C THR A 63 -18.06 -11.01 0.16
N SER A 64 -17.96 -10.83 1.48
CA SER A 64 -18.53 -11.73 2.46
C SER A 64 -19.44 -10.95 3.41
N PRO A 65 -20.70 -11.37 3.61
CA PRO A 65 -21.62 -10.65 4.49
C PRO A 65 -21.32 -10.86 5.98
N THR A 66 -20.53 -11.88 6.29
CA THR A 66 -20.17 -12.24 7.68
C THR A 66 -18.73 -12.69 7.73
N TRP A 67 -18.13 -12.60 8.91
CA TRP A 67 -16.81 -13.18 9.09
C TRP A 67 -16.89 -14.72 9.07
N ASP A 68 -16.21 -15.31 8.10
CA ASP A 68 -15.99 -16.77 8.01
C ASP A 68 -14.55 -17.00 7.58
N ARG A 69 -13.74 -17.66 8.42
CA ARG A 69 -12.34 -17.94 8.13
C ARG A 69 -12.11 -18.79 6.87
N LYS A 70 -13.14 -19.43 6.34
CA LYS A 70 -13.05 -20.21 5.09
C LYS A 70 -13.26 -19.35 3.84
N GLU A 71 -13.79 -18.15 4.04
CA GLU A 71 -14.07 -17.20 2.97
C GLU A 71 -12.98 -16.14 2.93
N ILE A 72 -12.19 -16.11 1.86
CA ILE A 72 -11.10 -15.15 1.70
C ILE A 72 -11.61 -13.71 1.89
N ALA A 73 -12.73 -13.37 1.29
CA ALA A 73 -13.30 -12.03 1.39
C ALA A 73 -13.59 -11.58 2.83
N SER A 74 -13.87 -12.51 3.74
CA SER A 74 -14.13 -12.17 5.15
C SER A 74 -12.89 -11.68 5.88
N GLN A 75 -11.70 -11.97 5.37
CA GLN A 75 -10.41 -11.55 5.93
C GLN A 75 -9.88 -10.26 5.30
N ALA A 76 -10.51 -9.80 4.24
CA ALA A 76 -10.20 -8.55 3.58
C ALA A 76 -10.71 -7.35 4.38
N SER A 77 -10.15 -6.18 4.14
CA SER A 77 -10.68 -4.91 4.62
C SER A 77 -12.13 -4.77 4.17
N ARG A 78 -13.01 -4.34 5.07
CA ARG A 78 -14.46 -4.23 4.79
C ARG A 78 -15.09 -5.50 4.22
N GLN A 79 -14.46 -6.65 4.43
CA GLN A 79 -14.91 -7.95 3.94
C GLN A 79 -15.12 -7.99 2.42
N SER A 80 -14.24 -7.30 1.67
CA SER A 80 -14.27 -7.29 0.21
C SER A 80 -12.87 -7.15 -0.39
N TYR A 81 -12.66 -7.78 -1.55
CA TYR A 81 -11.44 -7.64 -2.36
C TYR A 81 -11.77 -7.77 -3.84
N VAL A 82 -10.90 -7.26 -4.68
CA VAL A 82 -10.98 -7.46 -6.13
C VAL A 82 -10.26 -8.73 -6.52
N ASP A 83 -10.99 -9.65 -7.15
CA ASP A 83 -10.47 -10.87 -7.73
C ASP A 83 -9.95 -10.59 -9.16
N LEU A 84 -8.72 -11.01 -9.45
CA LEU A 84 -8.02 -10.86 -10.73
C LEU A 84 -7.75 -12.24 -11.34
N PRO A 85 -8.77 -12.89 -11.95
CA PRO A 85 -8.72 -14.32 -12.29
C PRO A 85 -7.92 -14.60 -13.57
N SER A 86 -7.53 -13.60 -14.34
CA SER A 86 -6.93 -13.84 -15.65
C SER A 86 -5.99 -12.73 -16.10
N ASN A 87 -5.24 -13.02 -17.16
CA ASN A 87 -4.41 -12.03 -17.83
C ASN A 87 -5.22 -10.80 -18.23
N GLY A 88 -4.72 -9.63 -17.88
CA GLY A 88 -5.33 -8.35 -18.18
C GLY A 88 -6.45 -7.94 -17.21
N SER A 89 -6.84 -8.78 -16.24
CA SER A 89 -7.76 -8.36 -15.19
C SER A 89 -7.10 -7.34 -14.25
N TYR A 90 -7.85 -6.29 -13.87
CA TYR A 90 -7.27 -5.18 -13.12
C TYR A 90 -8.25 -4.48 -12.18
N ALA A 91 -7.66 -3.82 -11.18
CA ALA A 91 -8.28 -2.79 -10.35
C ALA A 91 -7.54 -1.47 -10.56
N GLU A 92 -8.28 -0.37 -10.76
CA GLU A 92 -7.74 0.96 -11.04
C GLU A 92 -8.38 2.01 -10.13
N TRP A 93 -7.57 2.92 -9.60
CA TRP A 93 -8.03 4.03 -8.77
C TRP A 93 -7.52 5.37 -9.32
N THR A 94 -8.33 6.42 -9.13
CA THR A 94 -7.90 7.80 -9.39
C THR A 94 -7.28 8.37 -8.12
N MET A 95 -6.07 8.89 -8.26
CA MET A 95 -5.30 9.44 -7.16
C MET A 95 -5.92 10.72 -6.61
N LYS A 96 -6.01 10.81 -5.30
CA LYS A 96 -6.53 11.98 -4.58
C LYS A 96 -5.41 12.97 -4.23
N GLY A 97 -4.17 12.53 -4.21
CA GLY A 97 -2.99 13.32 -3.90
C GLY A 97 -1.73 12.79 -4.55
N ASP A 98 -0.63 13.49 -4.33
CA ASP A 98 0.70 13.09 -4.78
C ASP A 98 1.18 11.88 -3.99
N ALA A 99 1.90 10.97 -4.64
CA ALA A 99 2.51 9.81 -4.01
C ALA A 99 3.68 9.25 -4.82
N ASN A 100 4.60 8.58 -4.16
CA ASN A 100 5.68 7.81 -4.79
C ASN A 100 5.89 6.46 -4.09
N GLY A 101 5.29 6.24 -2.92
CA GLY A 101 5.26 4.97 -2.20
C GLY A 101 3.89 4.32 -2.30
N VAL A 102 3.87 3.00 -2.41
CA VAL A 102 2.65 2.19 -2.44
C VAL A 102 2.80 1.00 -1.52
N THR A 103 1.81 0.78 -0.68
CA THR A 103 1.54 -0.48 -0.02
C THR A 103 0.42 -1.17 -0.79
N LEU A 104 0.63 -2.41 -1.19
CA LEU A 104 -0.38 -3.26 -1.82
C LEU A 104 -0.69 -4.42 -0.90
N ARG A 105 -1.94 -4.54 -0.46
CA ARG A 105 -2.43 -5.72 0.22
C ARG A 105 -3.09 -6.66 -0.78
N PHE A 106 -2.58 -7.88 -0.81
CA PHE A 106 -2.93 -8.84 -1.86
C PHE A 106 -3.15 -10.25 -1.32
N THR A 107 -3.77 -11.08 -2.14
CA THR A 107 -3.81 -12.53 -1.98
C THR A 107 -3.43 -13.21 -3.28
N MET A 108 -2.84 -14.39 -3.18
CA MET A 108 -2.50 -15.27 -4.30
C MET A 108 -2.52 -16.73 -3.81
N PRO A 109 -2.53 -17.74 -4.69
CA PRO A 109 -2.52 -19.13 -4.27
C PRO A 109 -1.29 -19.52 -3.45
N ASP A 110 -1.47 -20.49 -2.59
CA ASP A 110 -0.35 -21.18 -1.93
C ASP A 110 0.12 -22.39 -2.73
N SER A 111 1.38 -22.80 -2.49
CA SER A 111 1.88 -24.03 -3.07
C SER A 111 1.19 -25.27 -2.46
N PRO A 112 1.21 -26.42 -3.17
CA PRO A 112 0.61 -27.66 -2.64
C PRO A 112 1.22 -28.12 -1.32
N ASP A 113 2.50 -27.85 -1.09
CA ASP A 113 3.22 -28.20 0.14
C ASP A 113 3.18 -27.11 1.22
N GLY A 114 2.51 -25.97 0.96
CA GLY A 114 2.42 -24.87 1.91
C GLY A 114 3.67 -24.00 2.02
N MET A 115 4.64 -24.18 1.13
CA MET A 115 5.90 -23.42 1.14
C MET A 115 5.85 -22.13 0.31
N GLY A 116 4.68 -21.77 -0.19
CA GLY A 116 4.44 -20.56 -0.96
C GLY A 116 4.81 -20.66 -2.44
N LEU A 117 4.31 -19.71 -3.18
CA LEU A 117 4.56 -19.48 -4.61
C LEU A 117 5.16 -18.10 -4.81
N ASN A 118 5.89 -17.93 -5.90
CA ASN A 118 6.33 -16.61 -6.36
C ASN A 118 5.46 -16.17 -7.54
N GLY A 119 5.02 -14.93 -7.50
CA GLY A 119 4.18 -14.34 -8.51
C GLY A 119 4.52 -12.88 -8.78
N SER A 120 3.70 -12.22 -9.59
CA SER A 120 3.88 -10.80 -9.84
C SER A 120 2.61 -10.14 -10.37
N LEU A 121 2.47 -8.85 -10.10
CA LEU A 121 1.46 -7.97 -10.66
C LEU A 121 2.13 -6.79 -11.36
N ASP A 122 1.50 -6.31 -12.41
CA ASP A 122 1.95 -5.14 -13.15
C ASP A 122 1.29 -3.87 -12.63
N VAL A 123 2.08 -2.81 -12.52
CA VAL A 123 1.62 -1.49 -12.13
C VAL A 123 1.62 -0.57 -13.33
N TYR A 124 0.47 0.07 -13.57
CA TYR A 124 0.29 1.05 -14.63
C TYR A 124 -0.04 2.41 -14.02
N VAL A 125 0.45 3.46 -14.66
CA VAL A 125 0.07 4.85 -14.39
C VAL A 125 -0.43 5.47 -15.69
N ASN A 126 -1.69 5.93 -15.71
CA ASN A 126 -2.33 6.51 -16.89
C ASN A 126 -2.18 5.62 -18.13
N ASP A 127 -2.57 4.34 -17.98
CA ASP A 127 -2.52 3.29 -19.00
C ASP A 127 -1.10 2.87 -19.45
N LYS A 128 -0.05 3.42 -18.88
CA LYS A 128 1.32 3.04 -19.18
C LYS A 128 1.88 2.16 -18.07
N LYS A 129 2.34 0.95 -18.42
CA LYS A 129 3.07 0.09 -17.47
C LYS A 129 4.34 0.81 -17.02
N VAL A 130 4.51 0.93 -15.70
CA VAL A 130 5.67 1.59 -15.08
C VAL A 130 6.61 0.60 -14.40
N GLN A 131 6.07 -0.49 -13.87
CA GLN A 131 6.88 -1.54 -13.23
C GLN A 131 6.10 -2.85 -13.07
N THR A 132 6.81 -3.90 -12.64
CA THR A 132 6.26 -5.16 -12.17
C THR A 132 6.65 -5.32 -10.70
N VAL A 133 5.71 -5.70 -9.86
CA VAL A 133 5.92 -5.96 -8.44
C VAL A 133 5.95 -7.48 -8.22
N ASN A 134 7.05 -7.97 -7.67
CA ASN A 134 7.18 -9.38 -7.31
C ASN A 134 6.45 -9.65 -6.00
N LEU A 135 5.75 -10.77 -5.95
CA LEU A 135 4.94 -11.22 -4.82
C LEU A 135 5.37 -12.62 -4.40
N THR A 136 5.09 -12.96 -3.17
CA THR A 136 5.23 -14.33 -2.67
C THR A 136 4.12 -14.65 -1.70
N SER A 137 3.63 -15.88 -1.71
CA SER A 137 2.70 -16.36 -0.69
C SER A 137 3.39 -17.09 0.48
N TYR A 138 4.72 -17.08 0.51
CA TYR A 138 5.50 -17.80 1.53
C TYR A 138 5.15 -17.41 2.97
N TYR A 139 4.83 -16.14 3.23
CA TYR A 139 4.48 -15.63 4.56
C TYR A 139 2.97 -15.43 4.76
N MET A 140 2.18 -15.72 3.73
CA MET A 140 0.77 -15.33 3.68
C MET A 140 -0.13 -16.27 4.49
N TYR A 141 0.01 -17.58 4.29
CA TYR A 141 -0.93 -18.55 4.81
C TYR A 141 -0.52 -19.11 6.16
N GLN A 142 -1.52 -19.21 7.05
CA GLN A 142 -1.41 -20.00 8.28
C GLN A 142 -2.55 -21.00 8.31
N TYR A 143 -2.21 -22.26 8.61
CA TYR A 143 -3.14 -23.39 8.65
C TYR A 143 -3.30 -23.85 10.08
N PHE A 144 -4.55 -23.91 10.58
CA PHE A 144 -4.84 -24.32 11.95
C PHE A 144 -5.50 -25.69 11.97
N ALA A 145 -4.67 -26.72 11.84
CA ALA A 145 -5.04 -28.08 12.14
C ALA A 145 -3.84 -28.77 12.78
N GLY A 146 -4.07 -29.80 13.55
CA GLY A 146 -3.01 -30.64 14.12
C GLY A 146 -2.03 -29.95 15.06
N GLY A 147 -2.18 -28.67 15.37
CA GLY A 147 -1.32 -27.92 16.25
C GLY A 147 -0.14 -27.23 15.58
N ASN A 148 0.08 -27.40 14.28
CA ASN A 148 1.10 -26.65 13.51
C ASN A 148 0.45 -25.63 12.58
N PRO A 149 0.51 -24.33 12.88
CA PRO A 149 -0.20 -23.31 12.10
C PRO A 149 0.41 -23.08 10.70
N THR A 150 1.58 -23.60 10.41
CA THR A 150 2.27 -23.42 9.13
C THR A 150 2.25 -24.67 8.25
N ASP A 151 1.73 -25.79 8.77
CA ASP A 151 1.73 -27.07 8.06
C ASP A 151 0.39 -27.32 7.36
N LYS A 152 0.37 -27.08 6.05
CA LYS A 152 -0.79 -27.36 5.20
C LYS A 152 -1.10 -28.84 5.10
N SER A 153 -0.12 -29.73 5.30
CA SER A 153 -0.28 -31.19 5.21
C SER A 153 -1.24 -31.74 6.27
N ASP A 154 -1.40 -31.02 7.39
CA ASP A 154 -2.35 -31.37 8.45
C ASP A 154 -3.84 -31.17 8.04
N GLY A 155 -4.10 -30.74 6.81
CA GLY A 155 -5.47 -30.54 6.30
C GLY A 155 -6.19 -29.33 6.89
N GLY A 156 -5.46 -28.41 7.49
CA GLY A 156 -6.02 -27.22 8.11
C GLY A 156 -6.62 -26.23 7.10
N THR A 157 -7.57 -25.46 7.57
CA THR A 157 -8.14 -24.32 6.82
C THR A 157 -7.22 -23.12 6.99
N ALA A 158 -6.85 -22.47 5.90
CA ALA A 158 -6.09 -21.22 5.95
C ALA A 158 -6.89 -20.15 6.72
N CYS A 159 -6.22 -19.46 7.63
CA CYS A 159 -6.82 -18.42 8.45
C CYS A 159 -6.26 -17.02 8.17
N PHE A 160 -5.15 -16.95 7.46
CA PHE A 160 -4.57 -15.69 7.00
C PHE A 160 -4.26 -15.85 5.52
N ALA A 161 -4.96 -15.11 4.69
CA ALA A 161 -4.90 -15.26 3.24
C ALA A 161 -4.49 -13.96 2.53
N PHE A 162 -4.03 -12.95 3.28
CA PHE A 162 -3.54 -11.69 2.74
C PHE A 162 -2.17 -11.36 3.30
N ASP A 163 -1.34 -10.79 2.45
CA ASP A 163 -0.05 -10.21 2.80
C ASP A 163 0.08 -8.81 2.21
N GLU A 164 1.09 -8.07 2.62
CA GLU A 164 1.34 -6.72 2.16
C GLU A 164 2.75 -6.61 1.56
N THR A 165 2.85 -5.91 0.45
CA THR A 165 4.12 -5.55 -0.14
C THR A 165 4.22 -4.04 -0.30
N HIS A 166 5.44 -3.51 -0.09
CA HIS A 166 5.72 -2.08 -0.14
C HIS A 166 6.73 -1.82 -1.25
N PHE A 167 6.48 -0.82 -2.05
CA PHE A 167 7.39 -0.46 -3.15
C PHE A 167 7.34 1.04 -3.47
N LEU A 168 8.47 1.53 -3.96
CA LEU A 168 8.52 2.86 -4.56
C LEU A 168 8.14 2.77 -6.04
N LEU A 169 7.43 3.76 -6.51
CA LEU A 169 7.07 3.88 -7.91
C LEU A 169 8.23 4.45 -8.72
N ASN A 170 8.51 3.83 -9.86
CA ASN A 170 9.46 4.37 -10.83
C ASN A 170 9.00 5.71 -11.43
N LYS A 171 7.74 6.07 -11.20
CA LYS A 171 7.14 7.34 -11.59
C LYS A 171 6.24 7.82 -10.47
N ALA A 172 6.53 9.01 -9.94
CA ALA A 172 5.65 9.64 -8.95
C ALA A 172 4.27 9.94 -9.55
N LEU A 173 3.25 9.75 -8.72
CA LEU A 173 1.85 10.06 -9.02
C LEU A 173 1.52 11.49 -8.61
N ARG A 174 0.52 12.06 -9.28
CA ARG A 174 -0.11 13.32 -8.96
C ARG A 174 -1.61 13.11 -8.70
N ALA A 175 -2.21 14.05 -8.01
CA ALA A 175 -3.66 14.07 -7.91
C ALA A 175 -4.30 14.04 -9.32
N GLY A 176 -5.29 13.16 -9.52
CA GLY A 176 -5.94 12.91 -10.80
C GLY A 176 -5.26 11.87 -11.70
N ASP A 177 -4.04 11.44 -11.43
CA ASP A 177 -3.46 10.28 -12.12
C ASP A 177 -4.26 9.01 -11.78
N ARG A 178 -4.23 8.02 -12.68
CA ARG A 178 -4.78 6.70 -12.41
C ARG A 178 -3.67 5.72 -12.14
N ILE A 179 -3.77 4.99 -11.04
CA ILE A 179 -2.94 3.82 -10.73
C ILE A 179 -3.75 2.56 -10.95
N ARG A 180 -3.18 1.60 -11.66
CA ARG A 180 -3.80 0.31 -11.94
C ARG A 180 -2.89 -0.82 -11.49
N ILE A 181 -3.45 -1.80 -10.79
CA ILE A 181 -2.83 -3.07 -10.47
C ILE A 181 -3.45 -4.13 -11.37
N GLN A 182 -2.63 -4.81 -12.15
CA GLN A 182 -3.10 -5.71 -13.22
C GLN A 182 -2.37 -7.04 -13.20
N SER A 183 -3.11 -8.13 -13.38
CA SER A 183 -2.54 -9.45 -13.63
C SER A 183 -1.94 -9.51 -15.03
N SER A 184 -0.67 -9.89 -15.13
CA SER A 184 -0.02 -10.16 -16.42
C SER A 184 -0.35 -11.54 -16.98
N GLY A 185 -0.96 -12.42 -16.18
CA GLY A 185 -1.21 -13.82 -16.52
C GLY A 185 0.04 -14.68 -16.60
N ALA A 186 1.21 -14.14 -16.29
CA ALA A 186 2.51 -14.83 -16.48
C ALA A 186 2.60 -16.17 -15.77
N ASN A 187 1.97 -16.30 -14.60
CA ASN A 187 2.04 -17.52 -13.77
C ASN A 187 0.73 -18.32 -13.77
N GLY A 188 -0.34 -17.81 -14.41
CA GLY A 188 -1.65 -18.45 -14.43
C GLY A 188 -2.33 -18.50 -13.06
N TYR A 189 -1.94 -17.62 -12.12
CA TYR A 189 -2.52 -17.56 -10.78
C TYR A 189 -3.69 -16.58 -10.75
N ASP A 190 -4.68 -16.91 -9.93
CA ASP A 190 -5.70 -15.98 -9.49
C ASP A 190 -5.10 -15.10 -8.39
N TYR A 191 -5.11 -13.79 -8.61
CA TYR A 191 -4.68 -12.82 -7.59
C TYR A 191 -5.90 -12.11 -7.03
N GLY A 192 -5.76 -11.62 -5.81
CA GLY A 192 -6.73 -10.71 -5.23
C GLY A 192 -6.05 -9.44 -4.73
N VAL A 193 -6.76 -8.33 -4.81
CA VAL A 193 -6.33 -7.03 -4.28
C VAL A 193 -7.35 -6.55 -3.27
N ASP A 194 -6.92 -6.38 -2.02
CA ASP A 194 -7.76 -5.86 -0.94
C ASP A 194 -7.80 -4.33 -0.97
N PHE A 195 -6.64 -3.69 -0.92
CA PHE A 195 -6.50 -2.25 -1.02
C PHE A 195 -5.10 -1.87 -1.50
N ILE A 196 -4.97 -0.61 -1.87
CA ILE A 196 -3.67 0.06 -1.91
C ILE A 196 -3.65 1.23 -0.93
N GLU A 197 -2.50 1.49 -0.35
CA GLU A 197 -2.20 2.71 0.38
C GLU A 197 -1.08 3.45 -0.34
N THR A 198 -1.21 4.74 -0.43
CA THR A 198 -0.21 5.56 -1.12
C THR A 198 0.27 6.68 -0.23
N GLU A 199 1.55 6.98 -0.32
CA GLU A 199 2.20 8.02 0.48
C GLU A 199 3.27 8.76 -0.31
N VAL A 200 3.66 9.93 0.20
CA VAL A 200 4.88 10.61 -0.24
C VAL A 200 6.02 10.15 0.65
N VAL A 201 6.86 9.28 0.10
CA VAL A 201 8.13 8.89 0.74
C VAL A 201 9.14 9.97 0.42
N PRO A 202 9.72 10.65 1.41
CA PRO A 202 10.73 11.66 1.18
C PRO A 202 11.98 11.04 0.55
N GLU A 203 12.73 11.85 -0.19
CA GLU A 203 14.06 11.45 -0.62
C GLU A 203 14.93 11.09 0.59
N GLU A 204 15.90 10.18 0.38
CA GLU A 204 16.79 9.73 1.45
C GLU A 204 17.41 10.96 2.14
N ILE A 205 17.13 11.08 3.43
CA ILE A 205 17.74 12.13 4.23
C ILE A 205 19.17 11.67 4.52
N GLU A 206 20.15 12.49 4.17
CA GLU A 206 21.54 12.23 4.56
C GLU A 206 21.60 11.97 6.06
N CYS A 207 22.19 10.85 6.44
CA CYS A 207 22.36 10.54 7.85
C CYS A 207 23.11 11.68 8.54
N PRO A 208 22.69 12.14 9.71
CA PRO A 208 23.44 13.14 10.46
C PRO A 208 24.91 12.72 10.64
N ALA A 209 25.79 13.68 10.66
CA ALA A 209 27.22 13.42 10.89
C ALA A 209 27.41 12.56 12.14
N GLY A 210 28.09 11.43 11.99
CA GLY A 210 28.28 10.45 13.08
C GLY A 210 27.21 9.34 13.17
N ALA A 211 26.15 9.39 12.39
CA ALA A 211 25.21 8.27 12.28
C ALA A 211 25.90 7.08 11.60
N VAL A 212 25.60 5.89 12.08
CA VAL A 212 26.14 4.64 11.54
C VAL A 212 25.07 3.97 10.68
N ASN A 213 25.42 3.69 9.41
CA ASN A 213 24.55 2.94 8.53
C ASN A 213 24.52 1.46 8.99
N VAL A 214 23.48 1.09 9.69
CA VAL A 214 23.29 -0.29 10.20
C VAL A 214 22.97 -1.30 9.10
N THR A 215 22.67 -0.86 7.88
CA THR A 215 22.49 -1.74 6.72
C THR A 215 23.82 -2.17 6.09
N ASP A 216 24.93 -1.57 6.48
CA ASP A 216 26.27 -1.95 6.05
C ASP A 216 26.54 -3.43 6.41
N THR A 217 27.03 -4.18 5.45
CA THR A 217 27.28 -5.64 5.59
C THR A 217 28.21 -5.99 6.75
N LYS A 218 29.07 -5.09 7.20
CA LYS A 218 29.92 -5.32 8.38
C LYS A 218 29.10 -5.46 9.68
N TYR A 219 27.93 -4.80 9.76
CA TYR A 219 27.04 -4.90 10.91
C TYR A 219 26.07 -6.08 10.81
N ARG A 220 25.75 -6.59 9.62
CA ARG A 220 24.92 -7.79 9.44
C ARG A 220 25.50 -9.04 10.08
N LYS A 221 26.81 -9.08 10.28
CA LYS A 221 27.45 -10.20 10.97
C LYS A 221 27.12 -10.29 12.46
N TYR A 222 26.66 -9.19 13.05
CA TYR A 222 26.29 -9.15 14.46
C TYR A 222 24.79 -9.38 14.71
N VAL A 223 23.98 -9.27 13.67
CA VAL A 223 22.52 -9.48 13.75
C VAL A 223 22.14 -10.94 13.52
N LYS A 224 22.98 -11.71 12.84
CA LYS A 224 22.85 -13.18 12.86
C LYS A 224 23.35 -13.68 14.21
N GLY A 225 22.43 -13.77 15.18
CA GLY A 225 22.66 -14.55 16.38
C GLY A 225 23.20 -15.92 15.95
N LYS A 226 24.21 -16.37 16.62
CA LYS A 226 24.53 -17.78 16.57
C LYS A 226 23.37 -18.48 17.29
N ASP A 227 22.58 -19.22 16.57
CA ASP A 227 21.79 -20.28 17.14
C ASP A 227 22.70 -21.30 17.77
#